data_ace0bf32368e05b768f28013535aa842
#
_entry.id   ace0bf32368e05b768f28013535aa842
#
_cell.length_a   1.000
_cell.length_b   1.000
_cell.length_c   1.000
_cell.angle_alpha   90.00
_cell.angle_beta   90.00
_cell.angle_gamma   90.00
#
_symmetry.space_group_name_H-M   'P 1'
#
loop_
_entity.id
_entity.type
_entity.pdbx_description
1 polymer ?
#
loop_
_entity_poly.entity_id
_entity_poly.type
_entity_poly.pdbx_seq_one_letter_code
_entity_poly.pdbx_strand_id
1 'polypeptide(L)'
;MEEDSGKQFMMVNVFDMSENPIFPDGTVAEESSDVLMNEYMEHMYGELFKRASHPAYFGGAINGSMDLVGIENAEVWETAALFRYKSRRSFLEIVTHPDMYSKHKYKIAALEKTIAFPVENQFYLGDPRLLLGFILLIVGLLLRPVTRQ
;
A
#
# COMPACT_ATOMS: atom_id res chain seq x y z
N MET A 1 15.42 9.02 -16.77
CA MET A 1 14.13 8.46 -16.33
C MET A 1 13.41 8.00 -17.59
N GLU A 2 13.10 6.72 -17.71
CA GLU A 2 12.22 6.25 -18.76
C GLU A 2 10.88 7.00 -18.67
N GLU A 3 10.27 7.31 -19.80
CA GLU A 3 9.02 8.06 -19.87
C GLU A 3 7.94 7.38 -18.99
N ASP A 4 7.22 8.17 -18.20
CA ASP A 4 6.09 7.67 -17.42
C ASP A 4 4.99 7.20 -18.37
N SER A 5 4.76 5.90 -18.44
CA SER A 5 3.71 5.31 -19.28
C SER A 5 2.29 5.71 -18.86
N GLY A 6 2.13 6.44 -17.76
CA GLY A 6 0.84 6.77 -17.17
C GLY A 6 0.09 5.56 -16.59
N LYS A 7 0.67 4.36 -16.68
CA LYS A 7 0.05 3.13 -16.18
C LYS A 7 0.04 3.09 -14.66
N GLN A 8 -1.00 2.50 -14.14
CA GLN A 8 -1.08 2.15 -12.71
C GLN A 8 -0.14 1.00 -12.36
N PHE A 9 0.31 0.99 -11.11
CA PHE A 9 1.11 -0.11 -10.58
C PHE A 9 0.74 -0.37 -9.11
N MET A 10 1.18 -1.51 -8.59
CA MET A 10 1.11 -1.82 -7.16
C MET A 10 2.48 -1.66 -6.51
N MET A 11 2.51 -1.05 -5.34
CA MET A 11 3.66 -1.14 -4.43
C MET A 11 3.39 -2.31 -3.48
N VAL A 12 4.18 -3.35 -3.62
CA VAL A 12 4.21 -4.47 -2.69
C VAL A 12 5.04 -4.05 -1.49
N ASN A 13 4.52 -4.24 -0.29
CA ASN A 13 5.26 -4.04 0.94
C ASN A 13 5.11 -5.31 1.78
N VAL A 14 6.22 -5.85 2.23
CA VAL A 14 6.27 -6.87 3.27
C VAL A 14 7.11 -6.33 4.38
N PHE A 15 6.65 -6.42 5.62
CA PHE A 15 7.34 -5.81 6.73
C PHE A 15 7.11 -6.53 8.05
N ASP A 16 8.04 -6.29 8.96
CA ASP A 16 8.06 -6.73 10.35
C ASP A 16 8.18 -5.52 11.25
N MET A 17 7.43 -5.47 12.33
CA MET A 17 7.41 -4.32 13.23
C MET A 17 8.53 -4.44 14.26
N SER A 18 9.12 -3.32 14.64
CA SER A 18 10.15 -3.31 15.68
C SER A 18 9.53 -3.41 17.07
N GLU A 19 10.06 -4.27 17.92
CA GLU A 19 9.68 -4.30 19.33
C GLU A 19 10.20 -3.07 20.09
N ASN A 20 11.32 -2.50 19.64
CA ASN A 20 11.99 -1.37 20.26
C ASN A 20 12.27 -0.30 19.19
N PRO A 21 11.27 0.53 18.81
CA PRO A 21 11.42 1.47 17.74
C PRO A 21 12.47 2.54 18.03
N ILE A 22 13.35 2.77 17.05
CA ILE A 22 14.43 3.74 17.12
C ILE A 22 14.37 4.64 15.88
N PHE A 23 14.35 5.96 16.11
CA PHE A 23 14.39 6.93 15.04
C PHE A 23 15.74 6.92 14.29
N PRO A 24 15.78 7.37 13.03
CA PRO A 24 17.02 7.40 12.25
C PRO A 24 18.18 8.20 12.86
N ASP A 25 17.90 9.09 13.79
CA ASP A 25 18.89 9.87 14.54
C ASP A 25 19.45 9.12 15.79
N GLY A 26 18.97 7.91 16.03
CA GLY A 26 19.35 7.08 17.17
C GLY A 26 18.51 7.30 18.44
N THR A 27 17.52 8.20 18.40
CA THR A 27 16.62 8.43 19.53
C THR A 27 15.66 7.25 19.69
N VAL A 28 15.57 6.68 20.90
CA VAL A 28 14.58 5.65 21.22
C VAL A 28 13.20 6.31 21.26
N ALA A 29 12.22 5.72 20.59
CA ALA A 29 10.85 6.21 20.62
C ALA A 29 10.19 5.85 21.96
N GLU A 30 9.35 6.73 22.46
CA GLU A 30 8.50 6.47 23.62
C GLU A 30 7.22 5.72 23.24
N GLU A 31 6.79 5.89 21.99
CA GLU A 31 5.60 5.27 21.42
C GLU A 31 5.93 3.89 20.83
N SER A 32 4.89 3.04 20.77
CA SER A 32 5.00 1.73 20.11
C SER A 32 5.09 1.88 18.58
N SER A 33 5.63 0.85 17.94
CA SER A 33 5.71 0.77 16.48
C SER A 33 4.37 0.95 15.78
N ASP A 34 3.27 0.43 16.35
CA ASP A 34 1.91 0.62 15.83
C ASP A 34 1.50 2.10 15.82
N VAL A 35 1.80 2.82 16.90
CA VAL A 35 1.49 4.26 16.99
C VAL A 35 2.28 5.04 15.95
N LEU A 36 3.57 4.78 15.83
CA LEU A 36 4.43 5.42 14.84
C LEU A 36 4.00 5.11 13.40
N MET A 37 3.63 3.84 13.11
CA MET A 37 3.13 3.46 11.82
C MET A 37 1.81 4.15 11.50
N ASN A 38 0.91 4.28 12.46
CA ASN A 38 -0.36 5.00 12.30
C ASN A 38 -0.12 6.49 12.01
N GLU A 39 0.82 7.15 12.71
CA GLU A 39 1.22 8.54 12.44
C GLU A 39 1.68 8.74 10.97
N TYR A 40 2.46 7.78 10.46
CA TYR A 40 2.86 7.79 9.06
C TYR A 40 1.69 7.56 8.12
N MET A 41 0.86 6.55 8.40
CA MET A 41 -0.22 6.11 7.52
C MET A 41 -1.39 7.10 7.46
N GLU A 42 -1.71 7.80 8.54
CA GLU A 42 -2.75 8.83 8.56
C GLU A 42 -2.49 9.90 7.49
N HIS A 43 -1.25 10.39 7.43
CA HIS A 43 -0.85 11.33 6.39
C HIS A 43 -0.82 10.68 5.00
N MET A 44 -0.30 9.45 4.91
CA MET A 44 -0.18 8.71 3.66
C MET A 44 -1.53 8.45 2.99
N TYR A 45 -2.57 8.07 3.76
CA TYR A 45 -3.91 7.87 3.21
C TYR A 45 -4.47 9.13 2.56
N GLY A 46 -4.32 10.28 3.20
CA GLY A 46 -4.75 11.55 2.64
C GLY A 46 -4.11 11.82 1.27
N GLU A 47 -2.81 11.62 1.17
CA GLU A 47 -2.06 11.86 -0.07
C GLU A 47 -2.36 10.82 -1.17
N LEU A 48 -2.61 9.57 -0.80
CA LEU A 48 -3.04 8.53 -1.72
C LEU A 48 -4.40 8.87 -2.36
N PHE A 49 -5.41 9.14 -1.54
CA PHE A 49 -6.77 9.40 -2.04
C PHE A 49 -6.86 10.66 -2.90
N LYS A 50 -6.15 11.74 -2.54
CA LYS A 50 -6.06 12.96 -3.37
C LYS A 50 -5.57 12.67 -4.80
N ARG A 51 -4.78 11.60 -4.99
CA ARG A 51 -4.18 11.22 -6.28
C ARG A 51 -4.81 9.96 -6.88
N ALA A 52 -6.05 9.63 -6.49
CA ALA A 52 -6.76 8.44 -6.96
C ALA A 52 -5.93 7.15 -6.82
N SER A 53 -5.15 7.08 -5.74
CA SER A 53 -4.39 5.92 -5.29
C SER A 53 -5.01 5.41 -3.99
N HIS A 54 -4.83 4.15 -3.64
CA HIS A 54 -5.49 3.57 -2.48
C HIS A 54 -4.81 2.28 -2.03
N PRO A 55 -4.95 1.86 -0.75
CA PRO A 55 -4.60 0.51 -0.35
C PRO A 55 -5.49 -0.48 -1.10
N ALA A 56 -4.91 -1.56 -1.59
CA ALA A 56 -5.60 -2.62 -2.34
C ALA A 56 -5.67 -3.93 -1.56
N TYR A 57 -4.75 -4.15 -0.65
CA TYR A 57 -4.70 -5.31 0.22
C TYR A 57 -3.92 -4.98 1.50
N PHE A 58 -4.35 -5.59 2.59
CA PHE A 58 -3.63 -5.59 3.86
C PHE A 58 -3.91 -6.91 4.57
N GLY A 59 -2.87 -7.61 5.00
CA GLY A 59 -3.02 -8.90 5.66
C GLY A 59 -1.87 -9.22 6.58
N GLY A 60 -2.20 -9.74 7.77
CA GLY A 60 -1.24 -10.28 8.70
C GLY A 60 -0.76 -11.66 8.28
N ALA A 61 0.51 -11.96 8.51
CA ALA A 61 1.05 -13.29 8.31
C ALA A 61 0.47 -14.25 9.36
N ILE A 62 0.14 -15.47 8.93
CA ILE A 62 -0.41 -16.52 9.82
C ILE A 62 0.66 -17.53 10.24
N ASN A 63 1.82 -17.49 9.60
CA ASN A 63 2.95 -18.37 9.87
C ASN A 63 4.24 -17.75 9.31
N GLY A 64 5.41 -18.30 9.65
CA GLY A 64 6.68 -17.96 9.03
C GLY A 64 6.74 -18.29 7.54
N SER A 65 7.80 -17.84 6.88
CA SER A 65 8.04 -18.09 5.47
C SER A 65 8.07 -19.59 5.16
N MET A 66 7.32 -20.02 4.14
CA MET A 66 7.29 -21.44 3.72
C MET A 66 8.43 -21.79 2.78
N ASP A 67 8.83 -20.84 1.91
CA ASP A 67 9.95 -20.97 0.99
C ASP A 67 10.86 -19.76 1.15
N LEU A 68 12.14 -20.00 1.37
CA LEU A 68 13.15 -18.96 1.56
C LEU A 68 14.43 -19.35 0.81
N VAL A 69 14.77 -18.60 -0.23
CA VAL A 69 15.95 -18.82 -1.05
C VAL A 69 16.71 -17.52 -1.29
N GLY A 70 17.97 -17.49 -0.90
CA GLY A 70 18.88 -16.38 -1.21
C GLY A 70 18.62 -15.07 -0.45
N ILE A 71 17.83 -15.09 0.64
CA ILE A 71 17.60 -13.96 1.52
C ILE A 71 17.85 -14.41 2.96
N GLU A 72 18.70 -13.68 3.68
CA GLU A 72 18.96 -13.92 5.10
C GLU A 72 17.94 -13.16 5.97
N ASN A 73 17.64 -13.67 7.15
CA ASN A 73 16.74 -13.07 8.15
C ASN A 73 15.32 -12.77 7.61
N ALA A 74 14.82 -13.60 6.70
CA ALA A 74 13.49 -13.45 6.09
C ALA A 74 12.51 -14.58 6.48
N GLU A 75 12.79 -15.28 7.57
CA GLU A 75 11.98 -16.39 8.10
C GLU A 75 10.65 -15.90 8.67
N VAL A 76 10.64 -14.70 9.27
CA VAL A 76 9.49 -14.11 9.93
C VAL A 76 9.09 -12.81 9.22
N TRP A 77 7.82 -12.65 9.00
CA TRP A 77 7.17 -11.42 8.51
C TRP A 77 5.83 -11.29 9.21
N GLU A 78 5.46 -10.08 9.62
CA GLU A 78 4.18 -9.83 10.27
C GLU A 78 3.09 -9.45 9.27
N THR A 79 3.42 -8.64 8.27
CA THR A 79 2.40 -8.01 7.43
C THR A 79 2.83 -7.93 5.96
N ALA A 80 1.83 -8.16 5.10
CA ALA A 80 1.92 -7.83 3.68
C ALA A 80 0.85 -6.80 3.31
N ALA A 81 1.24 -5.77 2.57
CA ALA A 81 0.36 -4.71 2.10
C ALA A 81 0.60 -4.36 0.64
N LEU A 82 -0.47 -4.12 -0.10
CA LEU A 82 -0.43 -3.67 -1.48
C LEU A 82 -1.09 -2.31 -1.59
N PHE A 83 -0.36 -1.35 -2.13
CA PHE A 83 -0.89 -0.02 -2.42
C PHE A 83 -0.94 0.21 -3.92
N ARG A 84 -2.12 0.45 -4.43
CA ARG A 84 -2.31 0.80 -5.84
C ARG A 84 -2.03 2.29 -6.05
N TYR A 85 -1.10 2.59 -6.94
CA TYR A 85 -0.81 3.95 -7.41
C TYR A 85 -1.38 4.16 -8.81
N LYS A 86 -1.98 5.32 -9.04
CA LYS A 86 -2.53 5.70 -10.34
C LYS A 86 -1.46 5.75 -11.44
N SER A 87 -0.26 6.24 -11.12
CA SER A 87 0.89 6.32 -12.03
C SER A 87 2.19 6.46 -11.23
N ARG A 88 3.34 6.30 -11.91
CA ARG A 88 4.67 6.59 -11.34
C ARG A 88 4.77 8.06 -10.89
N ARG A 89 4.19 8.98 -11.68
CA ARG A 89 4.13 10.39 -11.33
C ARG A 89 3.39 10.64 -10.02
N SER A 90 2.19 10.04 -9.85
CA SER A 90 1.42 10.16 -8.61
C SER A 90 2.19 9.65 -7.39
N PHE A 91 2.94 8.56 -7.53
CA PHE A 91 3.83 8.05 -6.49
C PHE A 91 4.94 9.05 -6.15
N LEU A 92 5.66 9.56 -7.15
CA LEU A 92 6.74 10.51 -6.94
C LEU A 92 6.24 11.79 -6.27
N GLU A 93 5.08 12.33 -6.70
CA GLU A 93 4.47 13.51 -6.08
C GLU A 93 4.16 13.30 -4.59
N ILE A 94 3.81 12.07 -4.19
CA ILE A 94 3.59 11.72 -2.77
C ILE A 94 4.92 11.67 -2.02
N VAL A 95 5.87 10.85 -2.48
CA VAL A 95 7.09 10.57 -1.71
C VAL A 95 8.07 11.74 -1.67
N THR A 96 7.98 12.68 -2.63
CA THR A 96 8.80 13.90 -2.65
C THR A 96 8.11 15.08 -1.98
N HIS A 97 6.87 14.94 -1.51
CA HIS A 97 6.18 16.01 -0.78
C HIS A 97 6.91 16.30 0.53
N PRO A 98 7.18 17.57 0.89
CA PRO A 98 7.92 17.92 2.11
C PRO A 98 7.35 17.30 3.38
N ASP A 99 6.01 17.27 3.51
CA ASP A 99 5.35 16.70 4.68
C ASP A 99 5.54 15.17 4.76
N MET A 100 5.52 14.48 3.61
CA MET A 100 5.82 13.04 3.55
C MET A 100 7.25 12.75 3.97
N TYR A 101 8.19 13.57 3.52
CA TYR A 101 9.59 13.41 3.90
C TYR A 101 9.76 13.53 5.42
N SER A 102 9.12 14.51 6.05
CA SER A 102 9.17 14.70 7.50
C SER A 102 8.51 13.55 8.29
N LYS A 103 7.47 12.92 7.73
CA LYS A 103 6.75 11.81 8.36
C LYS A 103 7.39 10.43 8.10
N HIS A 104 8.23 10.30 7.08
CA HIS A 104 8.87 9.03 6.73
C HIS A 104 9.73 8.44 7.88
N LYS A 105 10.28 9.28 8.75
CA LYS A 105 11.02 8.85 9.94
C LYS A 105 10.21 7.94 10.86
N TYR A 106 8.89 8.15 10.96
CA TYR A 106 8.00 7.32 11.79
C TYR A 106 7.88 5.90 11.22
N LYS A 107 7.75 5.78 9.89
CA LYS A 107 7.78 4.47 9.22
C LYS A 107 9.09 3.75 9.47
N ILE A 108 10.22 4.45 9.33
CA ILE A 108 11.54 3.82 9.51
C ILE A 108 11.75 3.40 10.96
N ALA A 109 11.33 4.21 11.93
CA ALA A 109 11.44 3.86 13.34
C ALA A 109 10.53 2.67 13.71
N ALA A 110 9.34 2.57 13.12
CA ALA A 110 8.37 1.51 13.40
C ALA A 110 8.78 0.13 12.87
N LEU A 111 9.69 0.05 11.92
CA LEU A 111 10.01 -1.20 11.21
C LEU A 111 11.33 -1.80 11.66
N GLU A 112 11.31 -3.09 11.97
CA GLU A 112 12.52 -3.90 12.13
C GLU A 112 13.13 -4.19 10.76
N LYS A 113 12.30 -4.61 9.81
CA LYS A 113 12.71 -4.88 8.43
C LYS A 113 11.55 -4.70 7.46
N THR A 114 11.87 -4.39 6.20
CA THR A 114 10.86 -4.25 5.15
C THR A 114 11.45 -4.52 3.78
N ILE A 115 10.62 -5.06 2.89
CA ILE A 115 10.87 -5.10 1.46
C ILE A 115 9.73 -4.36 0.78
N ALA A 116 10.06 -3.37 -0.06
CA ALA A 116 9.08 -2.63 -0.83
C ALA A 116 9.53 -2.51 -2.29
N PHE A 117 8.70 -2.95 -3.23
CA PHE A 117 9.01 -2.87 -4.66
C PHE A 117 7.75 -2.68 -5.51
N PRO A 118 7.86 -1.94 -6.63
CA PRO A 118 6.76 -1.75 -7.55
C PRO A 118 6.58 -2.93 -8.49
N VAL A 119 5.32 -3.29 -8.78
CA VAL A 119 4.96 -4.30 -9.78
C VAL A 119 3.89 -3.78 -10.72
N GLU A 120 4.01 -4.05 -12.02
CA GLU A 120 2.91 -3.83 -12.97
C GLU A 120 1.94 -5.01 -12.91
N ASN A 121 0.63 -4.69 -12.79
CA ASN A 121 -0.39 -5.72 -12.70
C ASN A 121 -0.55 -6.42 -14.05
N GLN A 122 -0.26 -7.72 -14.09
CA GLN A 122 -0.60 -8.57 -15.23
C GLN A 122 -2.05 -9.06 -15.13
N PHE A 123 -2.52 -9.34 -13.92
CA PHE A 123 -3.87 -9.78 -13.63
C PHE A 123 -4.29 -9.26 -12.25
N TYR A 124 -5.42 -8.54 -12.18
CA TYR A 124 -5.93 -8.00 -10.93
C TYR A 124 -7.46 -7.81 -10.99
N LEU A 125 -8.20 -8.63 -10.24
CA LEU A 125 -9.66 -8.57 -10.16
C LEU A 125 -10.19 -7.55 -9.14
N GLY A 126 -9.35 -7.05 -8.24
CA GLY A 126 -9.75 -6.12 -7.17
C GLY A 126 -9.82 -4.65 -7.61
N ASP A 127 -9.87 -4.34 -8.91
CA ASP A 127 -10.00 -2.95 -9.37
C ASP A 127 -11.42 -2.42 -9.03
N PRO A 128 -11.55 -1.35 -8.21
CA PRO A 128 -12.84 -0.78 -7.84
C PRO A 128 -13.71 -0.36 -9.03
N ARG A 129 -13.07 -0.06 -10.17
CA ARG A 129 -13.78 0.28 -11.43
C ARG A 129 -14.54 -0.91 -12.00
N LEU A 130 -14.00 -2.12 -11.88
CA LEU A 130 -14.70 -3.34 -12.27
C LEU A 130 -15.93 -3.56 -11.39
N LEU A 131 -15.78 -3.42 -10.07
CA LEU A 131 -16.89 -3.54 -9.13
C LEU A 131 -17.98 -2.50 -9.44
N LEU A 132 -17.60 -1.24 -9.62
CA LEU A 132 -18.54 -0.19 -9.98
C LEU A 132 -19.24 -0.50 -11.33
N GLY A 133 -18.50 -0.97 -12.34
CA GLY A 133 -19.04 -1.38 -13.62
C GLY A 133 -20.09 -2.48 -13.48
N PHE A 134 -19.83 -3.51 -12.67
CA PHE A 134 -20.81 -4.57 -12.39
C PHE A 134 -22.04 -4.06 -11.64
N ILE A 135 -21.87 -3.20 -10.64
CA ILE A 135 -22.98 -2.58 -9.90
C ILE A 135 -23.87 -1.79 -10.88
N LEU A 136 -23.29 -0.94 -11.70
CA LEU A 136 -24.04 -0.14 -12.68
C LEU A 136 -24.74 -1.02 -13.72
N LEU A 137 -24.11 -2.11 -14.15
CA LEU A 137 -24.72 -3.07 -15.07
C LEU A 137 -25.93 -3.75 -14.41
N ILE A 138 -25.80 -4.22 -13.17
CA ILE A 138 -26.92 -4.86 -12.44
C ILE A 138 -28.06 -3.88 -12.25
N VAL A 139 -27.78 -2.65 -11.80
CA VAL A 139 -28.80 -1.60 -11.65
C VAL A 139 -29.49 -1.30 -12.98
N GLY A 140 -28.73 -1.18 -14.05
CA GLY A 140 -29.28 -0.94 -15.39
C GLY A 140 -30.20 -2.08 -15.87
N LEU A 141 -29.85 -3.34 -15.58
CA LEU A 141 -30.69 -4.49 -15.89
C LEU A 141 -31.97 -4.52 -15.07
N LEU A 142 -31.92 -4.18 -13.79
CA LEU A 142 -33.08 -4.14 -12.89
C LEU A 142 -34.06 -3.00 -13.24
N LEU A 143 -33.55 -1.87 -13.73
CA LEU A 143 -34.34 -0.71 -14.12
C LEU A 143 -34.87 -0.81 -15.57
N ARG A 144 -34.52 -1.84 -16.31
CA ARG A 144 -34.97 -2.02 -17.69
C ARG A 144 -36.50 -2.23 -17.71
N PRO A 145 -37.27 -1.39 -18.40
CA PRO A 145 -38.73 -1.57 -18.51
C PRO A 145 -39.02 -2.90 -19.18
N VAL A 146 -39.86 -3.71 -18.56
CA VAL A 146 -40.40 -4.94 -19.17
C VAL A 146 -41.39 -4.48 -20.27
N THR A 147 -40.92 -4.43 -21.50
CA THR A 147 -41.80 -4.24 -22.66
C THR A 147 -42.66 -5.51 -22.77
N ARG A 148 -43.90 -5.48 -22.22
CA ARG A 148 -44.92 -6.48 -22.55
C ARG A 148 -45.30 -6.28 -24.03
N GLN A 149 -44.97 -7.25 -24.86
CA GLN A 149 -45.59 -7.42 -26.19
C GLN A 149 -46.99 -8.03 -25.99
#